data_838dc0cedebaf4eec9a93f6a424eef87
#
_entry.id   838dc0cedebaf4eec9a93f6a424eef87
#
_cell.length_a   1.000
_cell.length_b   1.000
_cell.length_c   1.000
_cell.angle_alpha   90.00
_cell.angle_beta   90.00
_cell.angle_gamma   90.00
#
_symmetry.space_group_name_H-M   'P 1'
#
loop_
_entity.id
_entity.type
_entity.pdbx_description
1 polymer ?
#
loop_
_entity_poly.entity_id
_entity_poly.type
_entity_poly.pdbx_seq_one_letter_code
_entity_poly.pdbx_strand_id
1 'polypeptide(L)'
;MDDALKELRFLTVIAGRKQKESLVTALTQHGGHMVEVIYGKGSVKASHLMDAFGLVPEEKKVMLTCLLTRKKAEETMQMLRDKFHFDLPNTGIAFTVPVNKLSF
;
A
#
# COMPACT_ATOMS: atom_id res chain seq x y z
N MET A 1 -0.67 -13.75 -21.92
CA MET A 1 -0.84 -12.29 -21.81
C MET A 1 -2.08 -11.94 -21.03
N ASP A 2 -3.24 -12.41 -21.45
CA ASP A 2 -4.49 -12.11 -20.74
C ASP A 2 -4.51 -12.64 -19.31
N ASP A 3 -3.92 -13.81 -19.08
CA ASP A 3 -3.86 -14.40 -17.74
C ASP A 3 -2.97 -13.58 -16.83
N ALA A 4 -1.86 -13.05 -17.34
CA ALA A 4 -0.99 -12.18 -16.56
C ALA A 4 -1.69 -10.90 -16.15
N LEU A 5 -2.47 -10.29 -17.05
CA LEU A 5 -3.24 -9.09 -16.74
C LEU A 5 -4.31 -9.36 -15.69
N LYS A 6 -4.99 -10.54 -15.78
CA LYS A 6 -6.01 -10.92 -14.80
C LYS A 6 -5.42 -11.13 -13.40
N GLU A 7 -4.13 -11.41 -13.33
CA GLU A 7 -3.47 -11.64 -12.04
C GLU A 7 -2.82 -10.40 -11.46
N LEU A 8 -2.81 -9.28 -12.17
CA LEU A 8 -2.22 -8.06 -11.63
C LEU A 8 -3.11 -7.41 -10.58
N ARG A 9 -2.45 -6.91 -9.56
CA ARG A 9 -3.07 -6.14 -8.48
C ARG A 9 -2.34 -4.83 -8.31
N PHE A 10 -3.09 -3.78 -8.04
CA PHE A 10 -2.54 -2.49 -7.65
C PHE A 10 -2.63 -2.40 -6.13
N LEU A 11 -1.49 -2.33 -5.48
CA LEU A 11 -1.41 -2.27 -4.03
C LEU A 11 -1.21 -0.83 -3.60
N THR A 12 -1.97 -0.41 -2.60
CA THR A 12 -1.80 0.88 -1.94
C THR A 12 -1.54 0.64 -0.46
N VAL A 13 -0.51 1.28 0.07
CA VAL A 13 -0.14 1.21 1.49
C VAL A 13 -0.11 2.64 2.02
N ILE A 14 -0.79 2.88 3.12
CA ILE A 14 -0.78 4.18 3.81
C ILE A 14 -0.26 3.93 5.23
N ALA A 15 0.80 4.65 5.60
CA ALA A 15 1.43 4.43 6.89
C ALA A 15 2.11 5.71 7.37
N GLY A 16 2.65 5.68 8.57
CA GLY A 16 3.47 6.78 9.09
C GLY A 16 4.76 6.92 8.30
N ARG A 17 5.19 8.15 8.09
CA ARG A 17 6.36 8.45 7.28
C ARG A 17 7.64 7.78 7.81
N LYS A 18 7.70 7.52 9.10
CA LYS A 18 8.84 6.83 9.73
C LYS A 18 9.05 5.42 9.18
N GLN A 19 7.99 4.80 8.66
CA GLN A 19 8.05 3.43 8.14
C GLN A 19 8.42 3.38 6.66
N LYS A 20 8.59 4.53 6.01
CA LYS A 20 8.79 4.60 4.56
C LYS A 20 9.92 3.70 4.06
N GLU A 21 11.11 3.83 4.65
CA GLU A 21 12.27 3.08 4.17
C GLU A 21 12.07 1.57 4.31
N SER A 22 11.56 1.13 5.45
CA SER A 22 11.30 -0.28 5.69
C SER A 22 10.23 -0.82 4.74
N LEU A 23 9.19 -0.02 4.47
CA LEU A 23 8.13 -0.42 3.57
C LEU A 23 8.61 -0.51 2.12
N VAL A 24 9.38 0.48 1.65
CA VAL A 24 9.93 0.45 0.30
C VAL A 24 10.79 -0.79 0.11
N THR A 25 11.65 -1.08 1.07
CA THR A 25 12.51 -2.27 1.03
C THR A 25 11.67 -3.54 0.97
N ALA A 26 10.68 -3.65 1.84
CA ALA A 26 9.83 -4.84 1.90
C ALA A 26 9.03 -5.04 0.61
N LEU A 27 8.43 -3.99 0.08
CA LEU A 27 7.66 -4.08 -1.15
C LEU A 27 8.54 -4.49 -2.33
N THR A 28 9.73 -3.92 -2.41
CA THR A 28 10.68 -4.25 -3.48
C THR A 28 11.13 -5.70 -3.37
N GLN A 29 11.42 -6.18 -2.16
CA GLN A 29 11.83 -7.57 -1.94
C GLN A 29 10.74 -8.57 -2.30
N HIS A 30 9.48 -8.20 -2.17
CA HIS A 30 8.36 -9.05 -2.52
C HIS A 30 7.95 -8.94 -4.00
N GLY A 31 8.79 -8.32 -4.82
CA GLY A 31 8.56 -8.25 -6.26
C GLY A 31 7.62 -7.14 -6.70
N GLY A 32 7.45 -6.10 -5.89
CA GLY A 32 6.68 -4.94 -6.28
C GLY A 32 7.34 -4.20 -7.43
N HIS A 33 6.56 -3.92 -8.47
CA HIS A 33 7.02 -3.14 -9.62
C HIS A 33 6.46 -1.74 -9.55
N MET A 34 7.25 -0.77 -10.02
CA MET A 34 6.83 0.63 -10.07
C MET A 34 6.41 1.14 -8.69
N VAL A 35 7.26 0.90 -7.70
CA VAL A 35 6.97 1.39 -6.34
C VAL A 35 7.10 2.91 -6.33
N GLU A 36 6.00 3.58 -6.02
CA GLU A 36 5.96 5.03 -5.91
C GLU A 36 5.69 5.44 -4.48
N VAL A 37 6.29 6.56 -4.08
CA VAL A 37 6.12 7.11 -2.74
C VAL A 37 5.47 8.49 -2.86
N ILE A 38 4.34 8.67 -2.23
CA ILE A 38 3.60 9.92 -2.23
C ILE A 38 3.52 10.43 -0.80
N TYR A 39 3.99 11.66 -0.59
CA TYR A 39 3.93 12.27 0.74
C TYR A 39 2.62 13.02 0.89
N GLY A 40 1.85 12.62 1.90
CA GLY A 40 0.61 13.29 2.22
C GLY A 40 0.88 14.51 3.08
N LYS A 41 0.51 15.67 2.59
CA LYS A 41 0.18 16.79 3.46
C LYS A 41 -1.31 16.73 3.65
N GLY A 42 -1.76 16.72 4.90
CA GLY A 42 -3.17 16.59 5.17
C GLY A 42 -4.01 17.67 4.49
N SER A 43 -4.57 17.36 3.34
CA SER A 43 -5.73 18.10 2.88
C SER A 43 -6.92 17.66 3.75
N VAL A 44 -7.93 18.49 3.87
CA VAL A 44 -9.13 18.17 4.65
C VAL A 44 -9.72 16.82 4.22
N LYS A 45 -9.70 16.53 2.92
CA LYS A 45 -10.21 15.27 2.37
C LYS A 45 -9.36 14.07 2.77
N ALA A 46 -8.03 14.23 2.78
CA ALA A 46 -7.14 13.18 3.22
C ALA A 46 -7.33 12.89 4.71
N SER A 47 -7.56 13.91 5.51
CA SER A 47 -7.84 13.75 6.93
C SER A 47 -9.10 12.93 7.18
N HIS A 48 -10.17 13.21 6.42
CA HIS A 48 -11.42 12.45 6.54
C HIS A 48 -11.20 10.98 6.19
N LEU A 49 -10.43 10.70 5.14
CA LEU A 49 -10.13 9.33 4.74
C LEU A 49 -9.32 8.62 5.82
N MET A 50 -8.33 9.30 6.39
CA MET A 50 -7.51 8.73 7.46
C MET A 50 -8.35 8.45 8.71
N ASP A 51 -9.26 9.35 9.07
CA ASP A 51 -10.18 9.12 10.18
C ASP A 51 -11.04 7.89 9.96
N ALA A 52 -11.56 7.74 8.75
CA ALA A 52 -12.39 6.59 8.39
C ALA A 52 -11.63 5.26 8.56
N PHE A 53 -10.32 5.27 8.34
CA PHE A 53 -9.48 4.09 8.49
C PHE A 53 -8.81 4.00 9.86
N GLY A 54 -9.14 4.90 10.80
CA GLY A 54 -8.56 4.87 12.14
C GLY A 54 -7.11 5.33 12.21
N LEU A 55 -6.64 6.10 11.22
CA LEU A 55 -5.30 6.66 11.23
C LEU A 55 -5.28 8.02 11.91
N VAL A 56 -4.19 8.36 12.58
CA VAL A 56 -4.05 9.64 13.28
C VAL A 56 -3.76 10.75 12.28
N PRO A 57 -4.67 11.73 12.11
CA PRO A 57 -4.53 12.73 11.05
C PRO A 57 -3.31 13.66 11.20
N GLU A 58 -2.89 13.90 12.42
CA GLU A 58 -1.80 14.82 12.72
C GLU A 58 -0.44 14.27 12.34
N GLU A 59 -0.31 12.94 12.23
CA GLU A 59 0.95 12.33 11.84
C GLU A 59 1.21 12.53 10.36
N LYS A 60 2.49 12.75 10.03
CA LYS A 60 2.90 12.77 8.63
C LYS A 60 2.77 11.38 8.06
N LYS A 61 2.04 11.27 6.96
CA LYS A 61 1.77 9.99 6.31
C LYS A 61 2.52 9.88 5.00
N VAL A 62 2.70 8.65 4.58
CA VAL A 62 3.24 8.31 3.28
C VAL A 62 2.29 7.31 2.64
N MET A 63 2.09 7.46 1.34
CA MET A 63 1.35 6.50 0.54
C MET A 63 2.33 5.84 -0.42
N LEU A 64 2.35 4.51 -0.42
CA LEU A 64 3.15 3.75 -1.36
C LEU A 64 2.23 2.97 -2.27
N THR A 65 2.54 2.98 -3.55
CA THR A 65 1.76 2.21 -4.54
C THR A 65 2.70 1.34 -5.36
N CYS A 66 2.23 0.19 -5.77
CA CYS A 66 2.99 -0.67 -6.66
C CYS A 66 2.08 -1.67 -7.35
N LEU A 67 2.61 -2.27 -8.41
CA LEU A 67 1.94 -3.36 -9.12
C LEU A 67 2.55 -4.69 -8.70
N LEU A 68 1.69 -5.67 -8.48
CA LEU A 68 2.08 -7.02 -8.07
C LEU A 68 1.20 -8.03 -8.80
N THR A 69 1.71 -9.25 -8.94
CA THR A 69 0.82 -10.35 -9.31
C THR A 69 -0.09 -10.66 -8.11
N ARG A 70 -1.24 -11.30 -8.37
CA ARG A 70 -2.16 -11.68 -7.30
C ARG A 70 -1.47 -12.46 -6.19
N LYS A 71 -0.65 -13.43 -6.57
CA LYS A 71 0.06 -14.26 -5.60
C LYS A 71 1.00 -13.43 -4.74
N LYS A 72 1.79 -12.56 -5.37
CA LYS A 72 2.72 -11.68 -4.63
C LYS A 72 1.97 -10.67 -3.77
N ALA A 73 0.82 -10.20 -4.25
CA ALA A 73 -0.01 -9.28 -3.46
C ALA A 73 -0.53 -9.96 -2.19
N GLU A 74 -0.97 -11.21 -2.29
CA GLU A 74 -1.43 -11.97 -1.11
C GLU A 74 -0.30 -12.17 -0.10
N GLU A 75 0.88 -12.55 -0.58
CA GLU A 75 2.07 -12.70 0.26
C GLU A 75 2.45 -11.38 0.92
N THR A 76 2.40 -10.30 0.16
CA THR A 76 2.74 -8.96 0.65
C THR A 76 1.75 -8.49 1.72
N MET A 77 0.45 -8.71 1.50
CA MET A 77 -0.56 -8.37 2.50
C MET A 77 -0.33 -9.13 3.81
N GLN A 78 0.05 -10.40 3.72
CA GLN A 78 0.36 -11.20 4.90
C GLN A 78 1.60 -10.66 5.61
N MET A 79 2.63 -10.30 4.86
CA MET A 79 3.85 -9.71 5.41
C MET A 79 3.55 -8.39 6.14
N LEU A 80 2.68 -7.55 5.57
CA LEU A 80 2.32 -6.29 6.20
C LEU A 80 1.61 -6.51 7.55
N ARG A 81 0.78 -7.54 7.65
CA ARG A 81 0.16 -7.91 8.92
C ARG A 81 1.18 -8.42 9.92
N ASP A 82 2.06 -9.31 9.48
CA ASP A 82 2.97 -10.02 10.38
C ASP A 82 4.16 -9.15 10.84
N LYS A 83 4.74 -8.39 9.92
CA LYS A 83 5.95 -7.61 10.21
C LYS A 83 5.67 -6.16 10.56
N PHE A 84 4.64 -5.58 9.98
CA PHE A 84 4.30 -4.17 10.18
C PHE A 84 3.06 -3.99 11.05
N HIS A 85 2.45 -5.09 11.46
CA HIS A 85 1.30 -5.11 12.38
C HIS A 85 0.10 -4.35 11.86
N PHE A 86 -0.17 -4.46 10.54
CA PHE A 86 -1.27 -3.75 9.91
C PHE A 86 -2.65 -4.28 10.32
N ASP A 87 -2.69 -5.37 11.08
CA ASP A 87 -3.91 -5.86 11.74
C ASP A 87 -4.24 -5.08 13.02
N LEU A 88 -3.34 -4.23 13.50
CA LEU A 88 -3.54 -3.43 14.71
C LEU A 88 -3.93 -1.99 14.36
N PRO A 89 -4.73 -1.33 15.20
CA PRO A 89 -5.11 0.06 14.96
C PRO A 89 -3.91 1.00 14.90
N ASN A 90 -3.99 2.02 14.06
CA ASN A 90 -3.02 3.12 13.96
C ASN A 90 -1.61 2.71 13.52
N THR A 91 -1.47 1.54 12.91
CA THR A 91 -0.18 1.11 12.36
C THR A 91 -0.05 1.44 10.88
N GLY A 92 -1.10 1.21 10.14
CA GLY A 92 -1.14 1.47 8.71
C GLY A 92 -2.33 0.77 8.09
N ILE A 93 -2.53 1.03 6.82
CA ILE A 93 -3.59 0.38 6.07
C ILE A 93 -3.06 -0.01 4.69
N ALA A 94 -3.51 -1.13 4.18
CA ALA A 94 -3.15 -1.58 2.85
C ALA A 94 -4.37 -2.18 2.18
N PHE A 95 -4.49 -1.96 0.89
CA PHE A 95 -5.55 -2.59 0.11
C PHE A 95 -5.06 -2.82 -1.31
N THR A 96 -5.70 -3.76 -1.97
CA THR A 96 -5.41 -4.06 -3.38
C THR A 96 -6.67 -3.93 -4.20
N VAL A 97 -6.48 -3.56 -5.47
CA VAL A 97 -7.55 -3.61 -6.45
C VAL A 97 -7.08 -4.42 -7.64
N PRO A 98 -7.95 -5.23 -8.25
CA PRO A 98 -7.57 -5.94 -9.45
C PRO A 98 -7.41 -4.97 -10.62
N VAL A 99 -6.40 -5.23 -11.45
CA VAL A 99 -6.18 -4.45 -12.65
C VAL A 99 -6.90 -5.16 -13.79
N ASN A 100 -7.99 -4.56 -14.28
CA ASN A 100 -8.81 -5.16 -15.30
C ASN A 100 -8.37 -4.82 -16.73
N LYS A 101 -7.66 -3.70 -16.88
CA LYS A 101 -7.26 -3.22 -18.19
C LYS A 101 -6.01 -2.35 -18.06
N LEU A 102 -5.04 -2.60 -18.93
CA LEU A 102 -3.86 -1.75 -19.06
C LEU A 102 -3.87 -1.12 -20.45
N SER A 103 -3.41 0.12 -20.51
CA SER A 103 -3.20 0.83 -21.76
C SER A 103 -1.70 1.06 -21.94
N PHE A 104 -1.17 0.58 -23.04
CA PHE A 104 0.25 0.73 -23.36
C PHE A 104 0.46 1.75 -24.45
#